data_ab7f2d6eb9e95f868ff572445bb06bfb
#
_entry.id   ab7f2d6eb9e95f868ff572445bb06bfb
#
_cell.length_a   1.000
_cell.length_b   1.000
_cell.length_c   1.000
_cell.angle_alpha   90.00
_cell.angle_beta   90.00
_cell.angle_gamma   90.00
#
_symmetry.space_group_name_H-M   'P 1'
#
loop_
_entity.id
_entity.type
_entity.pdbx_description
1 polymer ?
#
loop_
_entity_poly.entity_id
_entity_poly.type
_entity_poly.pdbx_seq_one_letter_code
_entity_poly.pdbx_strand_id
1 'polypeptide(L)'
;MNLREKYNIPSSSVITIAGTVGVGKSTMTKALAEALNFRTSYEKVDTNPYLDKFYDDFEKWSFHLQIYFLAERFKEQKRIFEYGGGFIQDRSIYEDTGIFARMHYEKGTMNPTDYETYTNLFNAMVMTPYFPHPDLLIYLEGPVEDVIGRIQERGREMEQQTPHDYWYEMHGRYEDWINNFNSCPVLRIGINDYDLLKNPEQVELIVERIAQMLEQSSLKEKIEGLNYFYRDREKYSELSNEIARVIRPEPAATF
;
A
#
# COMPACT_ATOMS: atom_id res chain seq x y z
N MET A 1 -21.74 -19.15 -6.05
CA MET A 1 -21.27 -17.86 -6.62
C MET A 1 -20.44 -17.22 -5.52
N ASN A 2 -19.17 -16.90 -5.76
CA ASN A 2 -18.35 -16.22 -4.78
C ASN A 2 -18.73 -14.73 -4.71
N LEU A 3 -18.33 -14.02 -3.64
CA LEU A 3 -18.71 -12.62 -3.49
C LEU A 3 -18.13 -11.71 -4.58
N ARG A 4 -16.96 -12.05 -5.14
CA ARG A 4 -16.38 -11.33 -6.28
C ARG A 4 -17.31 -11.31 -7.49
N GLU A 5 -17.88 -12.46 -7.84
CA GLU A 5 -18.83 -12.58 -8.96
C GLU A 5 -20.17 -11.93 -8.65
N LYS A 6 -20.65 -12.08 -7.41
CA LYS A 6 -21.91 -11.47 -6.96
C LYS A 6 -21.88 -9.94 -7.09
N TYR A 7 -20.75 -9.31 -6.76
CA TYR A 7 -20.58 -7.86 -6.75
C TYR A 7 -19.79 -7.31 -7.96
N ASN A 8 -19.54 -8.14 -9.00
CA ASN A 8 -18.84 -7.75 -10.23
C ASN A 8 -17.45 -7.11 -10.00
N ILE A 9 -16.72 -7.55 -8.98
CA ILE A 9 -15.35 -7.06 -8.72
C ILE A 9 -14.42 -7.69 -9.78
N PRO A 10 -13.60 -6.88 -10.51
CA PRO A 10 -12.69 -7.38 -11.53
C PRO A 10 -11.69 -8.39 -10.93
N SER A 11 -11.45 -9.48 -11.67
CA SER A 11 -10.52 -10.53 -11.23
C SER A 11 -9.05 -10.08 -11.16
N SER A 12 -8.73 -8.96 -11.80
CA SER A 12 -7.41 -8.34 -11.80
C SER A 12 -7.22 -7.30 -10.70
N SER A 13 -8.25 -7.00 -9.89
CA SER A 13 -8.14 -5.95 -8.88
C SER A 13 -7.04 -6.23 -7.86
N VAL A 14 -6.32 -5.19 -7.49
CA VAL A 14 -5.32 -5.19 -6.41
C VAL A 14 -5.83 -4.28 -5.29
N ILE A 15 -6.11 -4.89 -4.14
CA ILE A 15 -6.63 -4.18 -2.96
C ILE A 15 -5.57 -4.22 -1.87
N THR A 16 -5.19 -3.06 -1.37
CA THR A 16 -4.19 -2.93 -0.31
C THR A 16 -4.84 -2.59 1.01
N ILE A 17 -4.42 -3.26 2.09
CA ILE A 17 -4.88 -3.00 3.45
C ILE A 17 -3.80 -2.20 4.18
N ALA A 18 -4.12 -0.99 4.57
CA ALA A 18 -3.24 -0.09 5.31
C ALA A 18 -3.73 0.16 6.75
N GLY A 19 -2.84 0.63 7.59
CA GLY A 19 -3.12 0.98 8.98
C GLY A 19 -1.98 0.58 9.92
N THR A 20 -1.99 1.12 11.12
CA THR A 20 -0.89 0.98 12.09
C THR A 20 -0.67 -0.48 12.52
N VAL A 21 0.43 -0.72 13.22
CA VAL A 21 0.73 -2.02 13.84
C VAL A 21 -0.40 -2.42 14.80
N GLY A 22 -0.80 -3.68 14.79
CA GLY A 22 -1.87 -4.18 15.69
C GLY A 22 -3.32 -3.92 15.25
N VAL A 23 -3.56 -3.10 14.22
CA VAL A 23 -4.92 -2.70 13.79
C VAL A 23 -5.76 -3.83 13.16
N GLY A 24 -5.17 -4.98 12.80
CA GLY A 24 -5.90 -6.14 12.27
C GLY A 24 -5.78 -6.35 10.75
N LYS A 25 -4.78 -5.74 10.08
CA LYS A 25 -4.57 -5.87 8.63
C LYS A 25 -4.55 -7.31 8.13
N SER A 26 -3.77 -8.18 8.76
CA SER A 26 -3.62 -9.57 8.30
C SER A 26 -4.91 -10.37 8.43
N THR A 27 -5.75 -10.09 9.43
CA THR A 27 -7.09 -10.69 9.57
C THR A 27 -8.00 -10.23 8.43
N MET A 28 -8.03 -8.94 8.14
CA MET A 28 -8.80 -8.37 7.03
C MET A 28 -8.32 -8.92 5.69
N THR A 29 -7.00 -8.97 5.46
CA THR A 29 -6.37 -9.53 4.26
C THR A 29 -6.83 -10.96 4.01
N LYS A 30 -6.79 -11.81 5.05
CA LYS A 30 -7.23 -13.20 4.96
C LYS A 30 -8.71 -13.29 4.61
N ALA A 31 -9.57 -12.61 5.37
CA ALA A 31 -11.02 -12.66 5.19
C ALA A 31 -11.44 -12.21 3.77
N LEU A 32 -10.89 -11.10 3.28
CA LEU A 32 -11.20 -10.60 1.95
C LEU A 32 -10.65 -11.51 0.84
N ALA A 33 -9.44 -12.05 1.00
CA ALA A 33 -8.86 -12.96 0.02
C ALA A 33 -9.72 -14.23 -0.15
N GLU A 34 -10.18 -14.81 0.96
CA GLU A 34 -11.09 -15.96 0.94
C GLU A 34 -12.44 -15.60 0.30
N ALA A 35 -13.03 -14.47 0.68
CA ALA A 35 -14.34 -14.01 0.18
C ALA A 35 -14.33 -13.71 -1.33
N LEU A 36 -13.25 -13.14 -1.84
CA LEU A 36 -13.09 -12.74 -3.25
C LEU A 36 -12.39 -13.79 -4.11
N ASN A 37 -11.89 -14.86 -3.51
CA ASN A 37 -11.01 -15.84 -4.18
C ASN A 37 -9.79 -15.16 -4.82
N PHE A 38 -9.16 -14.25 -4.08
CA PHE A 38 -7.92 -13.56 -4.43
C PHE A 38 -6.73 -14.19 -3.73
N ARG A 39 -5.54 -13.94 -4.27
CA ARG A 39 -4.27 -14.29 -3.62
C ARG A 39 -3.93 -13.29 -2.53
N THR A 40 -3.13 -13.71 -1.58
CA THR A 40 -2.61 -12.84 -0.52
C THR A 40 -1.15 -12.46 -0.75
N SER A 41 -0.80 -11.25 -0.33
CA SER A 41 0.57 -10.81 -0.16
C SER A 41 0.71 -10.28 1.26
N TYR A 42 1.39 -11.05 2.13
CA TYR A 42 1.62 -10.67 3.53
C TYR A 42 2.99 -10.02 3.71
N GLU A 43 3.06 -9.14 4.72
CA GLU A 43 4.32 -8.61 5.18
C GLU A 43 5.18 -9.74 5.80
N LYS A 44 6.45 -9.83 5.37
CA LYS A 44 7.38 -10.86 5.86
C LYS A 44 8.05 -10.43 7.16
N VAL A 45 7.29 -10.49 8.24
CA VAL A 45 7.74 -10.14 9.59
C VAL A 45 8.59 -11.26 10.20
N ASP A 46 8.08 -12.49 10.19
CA ASP A 46 8.67 -13.63 10.93
C ASP A 46 10.03 -14.10 10.36
N THR A 47 10.31 -13.80 9.11
CA THR A 47 11.58 -14.14 8.44
C THR A 47 12.51 -12.95 8.27
N ASN A 48 12.18 -11.81 8.86
CA ASN A 48 12.96 -10.59 8.73
C ASN A 48 14.19 -10.62 9.66
N PRO A 49 15.43 -10.65 9.11
CA PRO A 49 16.64 -10.80 9.93
C PRO A 49 17.03 -9.52 10.68
N TYR A 50 16.33 -8.41 10.45
CA TYR A 50 16.64 -7.11 11.02
C TYR A 50 15.61 -6.65 12.07
N LEU A 51 14.43 -7.30 12.15
CA LEU A 51 13.33 -6.76 12.93
C LEU A 51 13.64 -6.70 14.43
N ASP A 52 14.13 -7.78 15.02
CA ASP A 52 14.51 -7.81 16.43
C ASP A 52 15.63 -6.81 16.74
N LYS A 53 16.66 -6.80 15.87
CA LYS A 53 17.78 -5.86 15.99
C LYS A 53 17.36 -4.40 15.89
N PHE A 54 16.36 -4.11 15.09
CA PHE A 54 15.80 -2.77 14.91
C PHE A 54 15.11 -2.27 16.18
N TYR A 55 14.34 -3.11 16.86
CA TYR A 55 13.72 -2.74 18.13
C TYR A 55 14.74 -2.58 19.26
N ASP A 56 15.88 -3.27 19.18
CA ASP A 56 16.99 -3.11 20.14
C ASP A 56 17.78 -1.82 19.91
N ASP A 57 17.96 -1.40 18.64
CA ASP A 57 18.79 -0.24 18.27
C ASP A 57 18.29 0.40 16.96
N PHE A 58 17.40 1.37 17.08
CA PHE A 58 16.81 2.08 15.94
C PHE A 58 17.85 2.81 15.09
N GLU A 59 18.84 3.46 15.72
CA GLU A 59 19.84 4.26 15.00
C GLU A 59 20.69 3.38 14.07
N LYS A 60 21.09 2.22 14.55
CA LYS A 60 21.92 1.28 13.78
C LYS A 60 21.15 0.56 12.69
N TRP A 61 19.89 0.21 12.91
CA TRP A 61 19.20 -0.75 12.08
C TRP A 61 18.04 -0.20 11.26
N SER A 62 17.64 1.08 11.44
CA SER A 62 16.51 1.65 10.69
C SER A 62 16.70 1.55 9.19
N PHE A 63 17.85 1.98 8.66
CA PHE A 63 18.13 1.92 7.23
C PHE A 63 18.09 0.48 6.70
N HIS A 64 18.75 -0.45 7.38
CA HIS A 64 18.80 -1.85 6.98
C HIS A 64 17.42 -2.50 6.93
N LEU A 65 16.60 -2.23 7.94
CA LEU A 65 15.23 -2.73 7.99
C LEU A 65 14.38 -2.17 6.86
N GLN A 66 14.47 -0.86 6.60
CA GLN A 66 13.68 -0.21 5.56
C GLN A 66 14.09 -0.68 4.15
N ILE A 67 15.39 -0.88 3.89
CA ILE A 67 15.87 -1.46 2.62
C ILE A 67 15.39 -2.91 2.46
N TYR A 68 15.38 -3.70 3.52
CA TYR A 68 14.85 -5.06 3.47
C TYR A 68 13.36 -5.08 3.09
N PHE A 69 12.54 -4.27 3.77
CA PHE A 69 11.12 -4.16 3.43
C PHE A 69 10.91 -3.66 2.00
N LEU A 70 11.66 -2.66 1.56
CA LEU A 70 11.57 -2.15 0.20
C LEU A 70 11.86 -3.24 -0.85
N ALA A 71 12.89 -4.05 -0.62
CA ALA A 71 13.25 -5.17 -1.50
C ALA A 71 12.16 -6.25 -1.53
N GLU A 72 11.59 -6.62 -0.38
CA GLU A 72 10.51 -7.61 -0.31
C GLU A 72 9.22 -7.08 -0.96
N ARG A 73 8.89 -5.79 -0.76
CA ARG A 73 7.75 -5.14 -1.44
C ARG A 73 7.92 -5.17 -2.96
N PHE A 74 9.11 -4.86 -3.46
CA PHE A 74 9.36 -4.89 -4.90
C PHE A 74 9.18 -6.29 -5.50
N LYS A 75 9.68 -7.33 -4.82
CA LYS A 75 9.47 -8.73 -5.24
C LYS A 75 7.96 -9.08 -5.29
N GLU A 76 7.20 -8.66 -4.28
CA GLU A 76 5.76 -8.91 -4.25
C GLU A 76 5.01 -8.12 -5.34
N GLN A 77 5.36 -6.87 -5.58
CA GLN A 77 4.76 -6.08 -6.67
C GLN A 77 5.04 -6.71 -8.03
N LYS A 78 6.26 -7.17 -8.26
CA LYS A 78 6.60 -7.91 -9.48
C LYS A 78 5.74 -9.19 -9.61
N ARG A 79 5.58 -9.94 -8.52
CA ARG A 79 4.72 -11.13 -8.49
C ARG A 79 3.27 -10.79 -8.82
N ILE A 80 2.70 -9.74 -8.22
CA ILE A 80 1.33 -9.26 -8.49
C ILE A 80 1.18 -8.92 -9.98
N PHE A 81 2.15 -8.21 -10.56
CA PHE A 81 2.18 -7.86 -11.97
C PHE A 81 2.21 -9.11 -12.87
N GLU A 82 3.09 -10.07 -12.60
CA GLU A 82 3.25 -11.30 -13.37
C GLU A 82 1.99 -12.18 -13.34
N TYR A 83 1.21 -12.15 -12.25
CA TYR A 83 -0.07 -12.85 -12.14
C TYR A 83 -1.24 -12.08 -12.78
N GLY A 84 -1.05 -10.82 -13.18
CA GLY A 84 -2.11 -9.97 -13.73
C GLY A 84 -3.12 -9.48 -12.70
N GLY A 85 -2.69 -9.27 -11.45
CA GLY A 85 -3.54 -8.83 -10.34
C GLY A 85 -4.26 -9.97 -9.62
N GLY A 86 -5.41 -9.66 -8.99
CA GLY A 86 -6.20 -10.60 -8.17
C GLY A 86 -5.56 -10.83 -6.80
N PHE A 87 -5.18 -9.74 -6.10
CA PHE A 87 -4.49 -9.79 -4.81
C PHE A 87 -5.12 -8.90 -3.74
N ILE A 88 -5.08 -9.40 -2.51
CA ILE A 88 -5.22 -8.59 -1.28
C ILE A 88 -3.83 -8.49 -0.66
N GLN A 89 -3.34 -7.26 -0.49
CA GLN A 89 -2.00 -6.97 -0.01
C GLN A 89 -2.04 -6.40 1.41
N ASP A 90 -1.33 -7.03 2.36
CA ASP A 90 -1.13 -6.53 3.72
C ASP A 90 0.02 -5.52 3.70
N ARG A 91 -0.32 -4.25 3.89
CA ARG A 91 0.55 -3.07 3.85
C ARG A 91 1.08 -2.73 2.44
N SER A 92 1.38 -1.48 2.23
CA SER A 92 1.87 -0.93 0.98
C SER A 92 3.29 -0.36 1.09
N ILE A 93 3.96 -0.24 -0.03
CA ILE A 93 5.25 0.48 -0.15
C ILE A 93 5.11 1.97 0.22
N TYR A 94 3.91 2.54 0.06
CA TYR A 94 3.64 3.94 0.39
C TYR A 94 3.68 4.20 1.89
N GLU A 95 3.29 3.23 2.73
CA GLU A 95 3.42 3.28 4.19
C GLU A 95 4.89 3.17 4.60
N ASP A 96 5.63 2.24 4.00
CA ASP A 96 7.05 2.03 4.31
C ASP A 96 7.85 3.33 4.08
N THR A 97 7.58 4.03 2.98
CA THR A 97 8.28 5.26 2.61
C THR A 97 7.70 6.49 3.33
N GLY A 98 6.38 6.66 3.29
CA GLY A 98 5.72 7.87 3.78
C GLY A 98 5.63 7.98 5.29
N ILE A 99 5.70 6.84 6.00
CA ILE A 99 5.56 6.79 7.46
C ILE A 99 6.87 6.32 8.10
N PHE A 100 7.27 5.08 7.86
CA PHE A 100 8.37 4.45 8.62
C PHE A 100 9.73 5.08 8.30
N ALA A 101 10.16 5.08 7.05
CA ALA A 101 11.46 5.66 6.68
C ALA A 101 11.54 7.15 7.02
N ARG A 102 10.46 7.88 6.75
CA ARG A 102 10.34 9.30 7.07
C ARG A 102 10.42 9.57 8.56
N MET A 103 9.73 8.78 9.39
CA MET A 103 9.77 8.91 10.85
C MET A 103 11.20 8.75 11.37
N HIS A 104 11.93 7.72 10.91
CA HIS A 104 13.30 7.48 11.36
C HIS A 104 14.27 8.55 10.89
N TYR A 105 14.06 9.12 9.71
CA TYR A 105 14.82 10.29 9.25
C TYR A 105 14.54 11.52 10.13
N GLU A 106 13.29 11.87 10.38
CA GLU A 106 12.91 13.04 11.19
C GLU A 106 13.35 12.92 12.66
N LYS A 107 13.42 11.69 13.19
CA LYS A 107 13.94 11.40 14.54
C LYS A 107 15.47 11.34 14.60
N GLY A 108 16.16 11.40 13.47
CA GLY A 108 17.62 11.29 13.40
C GLY A 108 18.15 9.87 13.57
N THR A 109 17.30 8.85 13.68
CA THR A 109 17.70 7.42 13.72
C THR A 109 18.00 6.85 12.34
N MET A 110 17.73 7.60 11.28
CA MET A 110 18.23 7.37 9.94
C MET A 110 18.91 8.65 9.46
N ASN A 111 20.18 8.60 9.09
CA ASN A 111 20.92 9.79 8.66
C ASN A 111 20.45 10.30 7.29
N PRO A 112 20.73 11.56 6.91
CA PRO A 112 20.26 12.16 5.65
C PRO A 112 20.71 11.38 4.39
N THR A 113 21.93 10.86 4.37
CA THR A 113 22.48 10.11 3.23
C THR A 113 21.75 8.79 3.04
N ASP A 114 21.47 8.08 4.11
CA ASP A 114 20.71 6.83 4.08
C ASP A 114 19.27 7.06 3.62
N TYR A 115 18.62 8.12 4.13
CA TYR A 115 17.26 8.48 3.73
C TYR A 115 17.18 8.89 2.25
N GLU A 116 18.14 9.67 1.76
CA GLU A 116 18.24 10.03 0.35
C GLU A 116 18.45 8.78 -0.54
N THR A 117 19.33 7.88 -0.12
CA THR A 117 19.57 6.60 -0.82
C THR A 117 18.30 5.77 -0.88
N TYR A 118 17.58 5.64 0.24
CA TYR A 118 16.32 4.92 0.31
C TYR A 118 15.25 5.53 -0.62
N THR A 119 15.06 6.86 -0.57
CA THR A 119 14.05 7.54 -1.39
C THR A 119 14.37 7.50 -2.87
N ASN A 120 15.64 7.59 -3.26
CA ASN A 120 16.07 7.43 -4.65
C ASN A 120 15.78 6.01 -5.16
N LEU A 121 16.04 4.99 -4.35
CA LEU A 121 15.73 3.60 -4.70
C LEU A 121 14.21 3.38 -4.82
N PHE A 122 13.43 3.89 -3.87
CA PHE A 122 11.97 3.85 -3.94
C PHE A 122 11.44 4.49 -5.23
N ASN A 123 11.88 5.71 -5.56
CA ASN A 123 11.46 6.42 -6.76
C ASN A 123 11.81 5.62 -8.04
N ALA A 124 13.00 5.03 -8.11
CA ALA A 124 13.40 4.20 -9.24
C ALA A 124 12.50 2.95 -9.38
N MET A 125 12.09 2.34 -8.26
CA MET A 125 11.24 1.15 -8.25
C MET A 125 9.80 1.45 -8.70
N VAL A 126 9.18 2.52 -8.18
CA VAL A 126 7.78 2.85 -8.51
C VAL A 126 7.61 3.34 -9.96
N MET A 127 8.68 3.82 -10.57
CA MET A 127 8.68 4.21 -12.00
C MET A 127 8.77 3.01 -12.95
N THR A 128 8.97 1.79 -12.45
CA THR A 128 9.04 0.62 -13.32
C THR A 128 7.65 0.16 -13.76
N PRO A 129 7.49 -0.39 -14.97
CA PRO A 129 6.21 -0.94 -15.43
C PRO A 129 5.71 -2.13 -14.61
N TYR A 130 6.57 -2.73 -13.79
CA TYR A 130 6.26 -3.88 -12.92
C TYR A 130 5.67 -3.47 -11.56
N PHE A 131 5.35 -2.19 -11.38
CA PHE A 131 4.84 -1.68 -10.12
C PHE A 131 3.36 -1.28 -10.26
N PRO A 132 2.41 -2.23 -10.20
CA PRO A 132 1.00 -1.91 -10.30
C PRO A 132 0.57 -1.07 -9.09
N HIS A 133 -0.13 0.03 -9.37
CA HIS A 133 -0.81 0.77 -8.32
C HIS A 133 -2.01 -0.05 -7.82
N PRO A 134 -2.37 0.04 -6.54
CA PRO A 134 -3.59 -0.57 -6.06
C PRO A 134 -4.83 0.12 -6.65
N ASP A 135 -5.87 -0.67 -6.95
CA ASP A 135 -7.16 -0.14 -7.38
C ASP A 135 -7.95 0.46 -6.23
N LEU A 136 -7.68 0.01 -5.00
CA LEU A 136 -8.30 0.48 -3.77
C LEU A 136 -7.36 0.28 -2.59
N LEU A 137 -7.31 1.26 -1.70
CA LEU A 137 -6.68 1.14 -0.39
C LEU A 137 -7.77 1.10 0.69
N ILE A 138 -7.77 0.06 1.52
CA ILE A 138 -8.60 -0.03 2.72
C ILE A 138 -7.75 0.42 3.90
N TYR A 139 -8.14 1.52 4.52
CA TYR A 139 -7.47 2.02 5.72
C TYR A 139 -8.24 1.58 6.97
N LEU A 140 -7.57 0.79 7.80
CA LEU A 140 -8.11 0.37 9.09
C LEU A 140 -7.75 1.41 10.14
N GLU A 141 -8.77 2.00 10.76
CA GLU A 141 -8.62 3.06 11.75
C GLU A 141 -9.35 2.72 13.06
N GLY A 142 -8.87 3.26 14.18
CA GLY A 142 -9.50 3.10 15.48
C GLY A 142 -8.74 3.81 16.58
N PRO A 143 -9.29 3.88 17.80
CA PRO A 143 -8.63 4.49 18.94
C PRO A 143 -7.25 3.88 19.18
N VAL A 144 -6.26 4.71 19.46
CA VAL A 144 -4.88 4.24 19.66
C VAL A 144 -4.77 3.30 20.86
N GLU A 145 -5.59 3.50 21.89
CA GLU A 145 -5.67 2.65 23.06
C GLU A 145 -6.09 1.22 22.72
N ASP A 146 -7.09 1.07 21.83
CA ASP A 146 -7.57 -0.24 21.36
C ASP A 146 -6.47 -0.94 20.56
N VAL A 147 -5.75 -0.18 19.74
CA VAL A 147 -4.61 -0.69 18.94
C VAL A 147 -3.47 -1.16 19.84
N ILE A 148 -3.11 -0.38 20.87
CA ILE A 148 -2.09 -0.76 21.85
C ILE A 148 -2.53 -2.02 22.60
N GLY A 149 -3.80 -2.11 23.01
CA GLY A 149 -4.36 -3.31 23.63
C GLY A 149 -4.17 -4.56 22.77
N ARG A 150 -4.48 -4.46 21.46
CA ARG A 150 -4.30 -5.56 20.50
C ARG A 150 -2.81 -5.93 20.27
N ILE A 151 -1.89 -4.96 20.33
CA ILE A 151 -0.43 -5.22 20.29
C ILE A 151 -0.02 -6.04 21.51
N GLN A 152 -0.49 -5.67 22.70
CA GLN A 152 -0.20 -6.38 23.94
C GLN A 152 -0.80 -7.79 23.94
N GLU A 153 -2.06 -7.96 23.52
CA GLU A 153 -2.72 -9.28 23.40
C GLU A 153 -2.00 -10.20 22.42
N ARG A 154 -1.46 -9.67 21.32
CA ARG A 154 -0.67 -10.44 20.34
C ARG A 154 0.61 -11.00 20.93
N GLY A 155 1.21 -10.31 21.89
CA GLY A 155 2.28 -10.83 22.76
C GLY A 155 3.65 -10.96 22.11
N ARG A 156 3.97 -10.22 21.04
CA ARG A 156 5.33 -10.18 20.49
C ARG A 156 6.25 -9.41 21.44
N GLU A 157 7.29 -10.10 21.97
CA GLU A 157 8.16 -9.58 23.01
C GLU A 157 8.78 -8.22 22.66
N MET A 158 9.32 -8.07 21.44
CA MET A 158 9.90 -6.81 20.94
C MET A 158 8.91 -5.65 20.92
N GLU A 159 7.63 -5.92 20.63
CA GLU A 159 6.59 -4.90 20.60
C GLU A 159 6.12 -4.53 22.01
N GLN A 160 6.08 -5.50 22.92
CA GLN A 160 5.72 -5.26 24.33
C GLN A 160 6.76 -4.41 25.07
N GLN A 161 8.04 -4.52 24.70
CA GLN A 161 9.12 -3.73 25.25
C GLN A 161 9.22 -2.32 24.64
N THR A 162 8.51 -2.05 23.54
CA THR A 162 8.52 -0.75 22.87
C THR A 162 7.71 0.27 23.68
N PRO A 163 8.27 1.48 23.97
CA PRO A 163 7.54 2.50 24.70
C PRO A 163 6.23 2.90 24.04
N HIS A 164 5.20 3.18 24.82
CA HIS A 164 3.87 3.57 24.29
C HIS A 164 3.93 4.83 23.44
N ASP A 165 4.81 5.79 23.75
CA ASP A 165 4.99 7.01 22.96
C ASP A 165 5.33 6.73 21.49
N TYR A 166 6.02 5.63 21.21
CA TYR A 166 6.28 5.19 19.83
C TYR A 166 4.98 4.84 19.10
N TRP A 167 4.05 4.18 19.76
CA TRP A 167 2.76 3.79 19.18
C TRP A 167 1.84 5.00 18.98
N TYR A 168 1.84 5.96 19.93
CA TYR A 168 1.09 7.22 19.77
C TYR A 168 1.62 8.03 18.60
N GLU A 169 2.94 8.18 18.50
CA GLU A 169 3.57 8.87 17.37
C GLU A 169 3.25 8.18 16.03
N MET A 170 3.39 6.84 15.99
CA MET A 170 3.08 6.06 14.80
C MET A 170 1.63 6.26 14.36
N HIS A 171 0.70 6.22 15.30
CA HIS A 171 -0.73 6.42 15.04
C HIS A 171 -1.00 7.82 14.44
N GLY A 172 -0.43 8.87 15.04
CA GLY A 172 -0.55 10.24 14.50
C GLY A 172 0.01 10.37 13.08
N ARG A 173 1.15 9.72 12.80
CA ARG A 173 1.73 9.71 11.45
C ARG A 173 0.87 8.99 10.42
N TYR A 174 0.17 7.94 10.82
CA TYR A 174 -0.80 7.25 9.95
C TYR A 174 -1.98 8.15 9.60
N GLU A 175 -2.52 8.90 10.57
CA GLU A 175 -3.61 9.86 10.33
C GLU A 175 -3.16 10.98 9.38
N ASP A 176 -1.98 11.55 9.59
CA ASP A 176 -1.44 12.58 8.70
C ASP A 176 -1.19 12.04 7.29
N TRP A 177 -0.65 10.83 7.19
CA TRP A 177 -0.36 10.21 5.91
C TRP A 177 -1.64 9.91 5.11
N ILE A 178 -2.64 9.28 5.73
CA ILE A 178 -3.86 8.91 5.04
C ILE A 178 -4.70 10.10 4.59
N ASN A 179 -4.65 11.21 5.33
CA ASN A 179 -5.33 12.45 4.96
C ASN A 179 -4.72 13.12 3.71
N ASN A 180 -3.47 12.81 3.40
CA ASN A 180 -2.74 13.32 2.23
C ASN A 180 -2.55 12.25 1.12
N PHE A 181 -3.00 11.02 1.33
CA PHE A 181 -2.85 9.93 0.37
C PHE A 181 -3.84 10.09 -0.79
N ASN A 182 -3.33 10.04 -2.02
CA ASN A 182 -4.11 10.28 -3.24
C ASN A 182 -3.76 9.36 -4.42
N SER A 183 -2.95 8.32 -4.20
CA SER A 183 -2.51 7.42 -5.28
C SER A 183 -3.62 6.49 -5.79
N CYS A 184 -4.65 6.24 -4.99
CA CYS A 184 -5.85 5.50 -5.37
C CYS A 184 -7.01 5.85 -4.41
N PRO A 185 -8.27 5.42 -4.70
CA PRO A 185 -9.39 5.57 -3.79
C PRO A 185 -9.12 4.94 -2.42
N VAL A 186 -9.64 5.55 -1.34
CA VAL A 186 -9.47 5.07 0.03
C VAL A 186 -10.83 4.73 0.65
N LEU A 187 -10.97 3.48 1.12
CA LEU A 187 -12.09 3.03 1.93
C LEU A 187 -11.67 2.99 3.40
N ARG A 188 -12.21 3.87 4.23
CA ARG A 188 -11.96 3.86 5.68
C ARG A 188 -12.89 2.88 6.39
N ILE A 189 -12.32 2.07 7.29
CA ILE A 189 -13.04 1.08 8.09
C ILE A 189 -12.60 1.19 9.54
N GLY A 190 -13.55 1.48 10.43
CA GLY A 190 -13.32 1.46 11.87
C GLY A 190 -13.11 0.02 12.36
N ILE A 191 -12.07 -0.21 13.17
CA ILE A 191 -11.75 -1.56 13.69
C ILE A 191 -12.80 -2.10 14.66
N ASN A 192 -13.69 -1.23 15.14
CA ASN A 192 -14.79 -1.60 16.03
C ASN A 192 -16.12 -1.77 15.28
N ASP A 193 -16.15 -1.47 13.97
CA ASP A 193 -17.37 -1.61 13.15
C ASP A 193 -17.61 -3.07 12.73
N TYR A 194 -16.56 -3.89 12.71
CA TYR A 194 -16.60 -5.28 12.26
C TYR A 194 -15.77 -6.19 13.15
N ASP A 195 -16.31 -7.35 13.49
CA ASP A 195 -15.59 -8.42 14.18
C ASP A 195 -15.58 -9.69 13.30
N LEU A 196 -14.65 -9.72 12.34
CA LEU A 196 -14.54 -10.81 11.36
C LEU A 196 -14.11 -12.15 11.97
N LEU A 197 -13.60 -12.15 13.20
CA LEU A 197 -13.26 -13.40 13.90
C LEU A 197 -14.49 -14.06 14.50
N LYS A 198 -15.42 -13.26 15.07
CA LYS A 198 -16.66 -13.77 15.66
C LYS A 198 -17.80 -13.82 14.64
N ASN A 199 -17.82 -12.92 13.68
CA ASN A 199 -18.90 -12.75 12.69
C ASN A 199 -18.32 -12.73 11.26
N PRO A 200 -17.84 -13.87 10.74
CA PRO A 200 -17.20 -13.93 9.42
C PRO A 200 -18.09 -13.44 8.25
N GLU A 201 -19.42 -13.55 8.41
CA GLU A 201 -20.40 -13.09 7.42
C GLU A 201 -20.35 -11.56 7.20
N GLN A 202 -19.86 -10.79 8.16
CA GLN A 202 -19.71 -9.33 8.03
C GLN A 202 -18.72 -8.93 6.90
N VAL A 203 -17.88 -9.86 6.44
CA VAL A 203 -16.99 -9.62 5.28
C VAL A 203 -17.77 -9.22 4.04
N GLU A 204 -19.00 -9.71 3.87
CA GLU A 204 -19.84 -9.37 2.72
C GLU A 204 -20.20 -7.89 2.68
N LEU A 205 -20.46 -7.27 3.84
CA LEU A 205 -20.74 -5.81 3.93
C LEU A 205 -19.52 -4.98 3.47
N ILE A 206 -18.33 -5.47 3.79
CA ILE A 206 -17.09 -4.82 3.34
C ILE A 206 -16.89 -5.00 1.84
N VAL A 207 -17.16 -6.19 1.32
CA VAL A 207 -17.07 -6.50 -0.13
C VAL A 207 -18.04 -5.63 -0.93
N GLU A 208 -19.26 -5.41 -0.43
CA GLU A 208 -20.22 -4.50 -1.06
C GLU A 208 -19.68 -3.07 -1.15
N ARG A 209 -19.09 -2.54 -0.07
CA ARG A 209 -18.47 -1.20 -0.06
C ARG A 209 -17.27 -1.13 -1.02
N ILE A 210 -16.45 -2.19 -1.10
CA ILE A 210 -15.35 -2.29 -2.06
C ILE A 210 -15.88 -2.17 -3.49
N ALA A 211 -16.91 -2.94 -3.84
CA ALA A 211 -17.51 -2.92 -5.17
C ALA A 211 -18.02 -1.53 -5.55
N GLN A 212 -18.73 -0.86 -4.65
CA GLN A 212 -19.21 0.51 -4.85
C GLN A 212 -18.08 1.50 -5.12
N MET A 213 -16.98 1.41 -4.36
CA MET A 213 -15.83 2.28 -4.52
C MET A 213 -15.10 2.06 -5.86
N LEU A 214 -14.92 0.79 -6.26
CA LEU A 214 -14.28 0.44 -7.54
C LEU A 214 -15.14 0.89 -8.73
N GLU A 215 -16.47 0.74 -8.65
CA GLU A 215 -17.38 1.22 -9.69
C GLU A 215 -17.33 2.73 -9.83
N GLN A 216 -17.38 3.48 -8.73
CA GLN A 216 -17.30 4.95 -8.72
C GLN A 216 -15.97 5.44 -9.31
N SER A 217 -14.85 4.80 -8.96
CA SER A 217 -13.53 5.14 -9.51
C SER A 217 -13.47 4.92 -11.01
N SER A 218 -13.94 3.77 -11.50
CA SER A 218 -13.99 3.47 -12.92
C SER A 218 -14.87 4.45 -13.71
N LEU A 219 -16.00 4.88 -13.16
CA LEU A 219 -16.86 5.90 -13.77
C LEU A 219 -16.18 7.26 -13.84
N LYS A 220 -15.48 7.66 -12.77
CA LYS A 220 -14.72 8.92 -12.71
C LYS A 220 -13.62 8.94 -13.77
N GLU A 221 -12.82 7.89 -13.87
CA GLU A 221 -11.77 7.76 -14.88
C GLU A 221 -12.32 7.84 -16.31
N LYS A 222 -13.46 7.18 -16.60
CA LYS A 222 -14.11 7.26 -17.90
C LYS A 222 -14.57 8.68 -18.22
N ILE A 223 -15.14 9.40 -17.24
CA ILE A 223 -15.59 10.79 -17.42
C ILE A 223 -14.39 11.72 -17.64
N GLU A 224 -13.33 11.56 -16.85
CA GLU A 224 -12.09 12.34 -17.00
C GLU A 224 -11.42 12.07 -18.36
N GLY A 225 -11.34 10.80 -18.76
CA GLY A 225 -10.86 10.40 -20.09
C GLY A 225 -11.69 10.99 -21.23
N LEU A 226 -13.02 10.98 -21.13
CA LEU A 226 -13.90 11.63 -22.10
C LEU A 226 -13.69 13.15 -22.14
N ASN A 227 -13.59 13.81 -20.99
CA ASN A 227 -13.33 15.25 -20.90
C ASN A 227 -11.96 15.62 -21.47
N TYR A 228 -10.95 14.77 -21.29
CA TYR A 228 -9.64 14.95 -21.89
C TYR A 228 -9.70 14.83 -23.42
N PHE A 229 -10.40 13.85 -23.95
CA PHE A 229 -10.61 13.65 -25.39
C PHE A 229 -11.34 14.83 -26.06
N TYR A 230 -12.27 15.47 -25.35
CA TYR A 230 -13.04 16.60 -25.90
C TYR A 230 -12.34 17.95 -25.75
N ARG A 231 -11.44 18.10 -24.78
CA ARG A 231 -10.77 19.38 -24.51
C ARG A 231 -9.52 19.65 -25.33
N ASP A 232 -8.85 18.64 -25.88
CA ASP A 232 -7.49 18.88 -26.39
C ASP A 232 -7.08 17.97 -27.57
N ARG A 233 -7.88 17.93 -28.64
CA ARG A 233 -7.50 17.23 -29.87
C ARG A 233 -6.18 17.75 -30.47
N GLU A 234 -5.88 19.04 -30.35
CA GLU A 234 -4.65 19.65 -30.89
C GLU A 234 -3.43 19.25 -30.05
N LYS A 235 -3.53 19.31 -28.73
CA LYS A 235 -2.43 18.98 -27.81
C LYS A 235 -2.09 17.48 -27.78
N TYR A 236 -3.10 16.63 -28.00
CA TYR A 236 -2.87 15.18 -28.17
C TYR A 236 -2.12 14.87 -29.48
N SER A 237 -2.38 15.61 -30.54
CA SER A 237 -1.65 15.51 -31.80
C SER A 237 -0.19 15.92 -31.63
N GLU A 238 0.09 17.01 -30.90
CA GLU A 238 1.45 17.46 -30.59
C GLU A 238 2.20 16.49 -29.70
N LEU A 239 1.58 16.00 -28.59
CA LEU A 239 2.17 15.04 -27.67
C LEU A 239 2.43 13.69 -28.35
N SER A 240 1.51 13.22 -29.18
CA SER A 240 1.67 11.99 -29.97
C SER A 240 2.82 12.11 -30.98
N ASN A 241 2.99 13.28 -31.60
CA ASN A 241 4.10 13.56 -32.50
C ASN A 241 5.44 13.67 -31.76
N GLU A 242 5.44 14.24 -30.54
CA GLU A 242 6.63 14.35 -29.69
C GLU A 242 7.08 12.97 -29.17
N ILE A 243 6.15 12.14 -28.72
CA ILE A 243 6.40 10.74 -28.33
C ILE A 243 6.91 9.93 -29.54
N ALA A 244 6.33 10.11 -30.73
CA ALA A 244 6.78 9.43 -31.94
C ALA A 244 8.21 9.83 -32.35
N ARG A 245 8.63 11.08 -32.12
CA ARG A 245 10.00 11.54 -32.34
C ARG A 245 11.00 10.95 -31.37
N VAL A 246 10.60 10.78 -30.09
CA VAL A 246 11.45 10.19 -29.06
C VAL A 246 11.62 8.67 -29.28
N ILE A 247 10.57 7.99 -29.75
CA ILE A 247 10.60 6.52 -30.00
C ILE A 247 11.28 6.18 -31.34
N ARG A 248 11.34 7.11 -32.29
CA ARG A 248 12.07 6.97 -33.57
C ARG A 248 13.17 8.03 -33.64
N PRO A 249 14.36 7.79 -33.03
CA PRO A 249 15.48 8.67 -33.28
C PRO A 249 15.81 8.65 -34.80
N GLU A 250 16.01 9.83 -35.38
CA GLU A 250 16.45 9.92 -36.79
C GLU A 250 17.68 9.05 -37.00
N PRO A 251 17.78 8.35 -38.14
CA PRO A 251 19.00 7.60 -38.46
C PRO A 251 20.16 8.58 -38.50
N ALA A 252 21.22 8.25 -37.71
CA ALA A 252 22.44 9.03 -37.68
C ALA A 252 22.90 9.30 -39.10
N ALA A 253 23.10 10.59 -39.46
CA ALA A 253 23.66 10.96 -40.72
C ALA A 253 25.02 10.29 -40.90
N THR A 254 25.12 9.38 -41.85
CA THR A 254 26.38 8.80 -42.31
C THR A 254 27.20 9.89 -42.94
N PHE A 255 28.32 10.23 -42.33
CA PHE A 255 29.42 10.96 -42.97
C PHE A 255 30.29 10.02 -43.76
#